data_a27e9c7a11a0537966753c88bbff8d67
#
_entry.id   a27e9c7a11a0537966753c88bbff8d67
#
_cell.length_a   1.000
_cell.length_b   1.000
_cell.length_c   1.000
_cell.angle_alpha   90.00
_cell.angle_beta   90.00
_cell.angle_gamma   90.00
#
_symmetry.space_group_name_H-M   'P 1'
#
loop_
_entity.id
_entity.type
_entity.pdbx_description
1 polymer ?
#
loop_
_entity_poly.entity_id
_entity_poly.type
_entity_poly.pdbx_seq_one_letter_code
_entity_poly.pdbx_strand_id
1 'polypeptide(L)'
;MQNTVLIKSVHGRQILDSRGNPTVEVDVILENGAMGRASVPSGASTGIYEAYELRDGDKSHYLGKGVTKAVAAVNGEIARALAGKNVFEQEEIDRLMIELDGTANKSRLGANAILGTSLACAKAAAIARGVSLYRYIGGEDAHVLPVPMMNILNGGAHATNNVDIQEFMIMPVSAPTWSEALRRSSEVFHTLKSVLKENNIPVTGVGDEGGYAPMLEKDEDALAMIVTAIEKAGYIPGKDFKIAIDAASSEWFDEELDAYHIPKSGKMLSRQQLVDMWLEFADKYPIVSLEDGMGETDWAGWEMLTKALGDRVQLVGDDLFVTNTKLLREGIERGIANSILIKVNQIGTLTETFEAIKMAREAGYTAIVSHRSGETEDTTIADIVVAVNAGQIKTGAPSRSDRVAKYNQLIRIEEELEDRASYPGMDAFYNLKK
;
A
#
# COMPACT_ATOMS: atom_id res chain seq x y z
N MET A 1 11.19 -28.34 -18.03
CA MET A 1 11.37 -26.89 -18.04
C MET A 1 12.84 -26.59 -17.78
N GLN A 2 13.42 -25.59 -18.44
CA GLN A 2 14.80 -25.15 -18.15
C GLN A 2 14.91 -24.70 -16.69
N ASN A 3 15.80 -25.31 -15.90
CA ASN A 3 15.99 -24.93 -14.50
C ASN A 3 16.90 -23.72 -14.31
N THR A 4 17.49 -23.21 -15.40
CA THR A 4 18.45 -22.09 -15.38
C THR A 4 18.24 -21.23 -16.61
N VAL A 5 18.01 -19.94 -16.41
CA VAL A 5 18.04 -18.92 -17.44
C VAL A 5 18.82 -17.73 -16.90
N LEU A 6 19.87 -17.31 -17.61
CA LEU A 6 20.82 -16.34 -17.09
C LEU A 6 20.37 -14.90 -17.43
N ILE A 7 20.66 -14.00 -16.53
CA ILE A 7 20.51 -12.56 -16.75
C ILE A 7 21.60 -12.09 -17.74
N LYS A 8 21.18 -11.58 -18.88
CA LYS A 8 22.05 -11.03 -19.93
C LYS A 8 22.43 -9.59 -19.63
N SER A 9 21.43 -8.77 -19.26
CA SER A 9 21.66 -7.35 -18.96
C SER A 9 20.59 -6.79 -18.04
N VAL A 10 20.95 -5.76 -17.28
CA VAL A 10 20.07 -4.95 -16.44
C VAL A 10 20.24 -3.50 -16.87
N HIS A 11 19.13 -2.80 -17.10
CA HIS A 11 19.13 -1.41 -17.55
C HIS A 11 18.12 -0.58 -16.76
N GLY A 12 18.60 0.45 -16.08
CA GLY A 12 17.79 1.42 -15.36
C GLY A 12 17.61 2.71 -16.15
N ARG A 13 16.46 3.34 -15.97
CA ARG A 13 16.17 4.68 -16.48
C ARG A 13 15.36 5.49 -15.48
N GLN A 14 15.37 6.79 -15.65
CA GLN A 14 14.51 7.71 -14.95
C GLN A 14 13.21 7.91 -15.75
N ILE A 15 12.06 7.72 -15.09
CA ILE A 15 10.72 8.01 -15.61
C ILE A 15 10.02 8.99 -14.68
N LEU A 16 8.79 9.41 -14.99
CA LEU A 16 7.97 10.22 -14.10
C LEU A 16 6.89 9.38 -13.41
N ASP A 17 6.68 9.66 -12.13
CA ASP A 17 5.57 9.13 -11.35
C ASP A 17 4.26 9.91 -11.56
N SER A 18 3.17 9.49 -10.93
CA SER A 18 1.84 10.10 -11.02
C SER A 18 1.76 11.55 -10.50
N ARG A 19 2.79 12.01 -9.78
CA ARG A 19 2.93 13.39 -9.30
C ARG A 19 3.86 14.23 -10.18
N GLY A 20 4.40 13.65 -11.26
CA GLY A 20 5.39 14.29 -12.14
C GLY A 20 6.80 14.36 -11.55
N ASN A 21 7.08 13.60 -10.50
CA ASN A 21 8.43 13.49 -9.94
C ASN A 21 9.19 12.31 -10.59
N PRO A 22 10.52 12.41 -10.73
CA PRO A 22 11.32 11.29 -11.20
C PRO A 22 11.25 10.08 -10.30
N THR A 23 11.23 8.88 -10.92
CA THR A 23 11.39 7.59 -10.26
C THR A 23 12.17 6.63 -11.13
N VAL A 24 12.58 5.49 -10.56
CA VAL A 24 13.41 4.48 -11.23
C VAL A 24 12.51 3.47 -11.94
N GLU A 25 12.86 3.15 -13.19
CA GLU A 25 12.36 1.99 -13.93
C GLU A 25 13.53 1.12 -14.36
N VAL A 26 13.37 -0.20 -14.24
CA VAL A 26 14.40 -1.19 -14.55
C VAL A 26 13.90 -2.23 -15.54
N ASP A 27 14.72 -2.51 -16.57
CA ASP A 27 14.56 -3.65 -17.48
C ASP A 27 15.61 -4.71 -17.14
N VAL A 28 15.18 -5.95 -17.00
CA VAL A 28 16.04 -7.14 -16.91
C VAL A 28 15.81 -7.98 -18.15
N ILE A 29 16.87 -8.19 -18.94
CA ILE A 29 16.83 -8.99 -20.18
C ILE A 29 17.60 -10.28 -19.94
N LEU A 30 16.98 -11.41 -20.31
CA LEU A 30 17.55 -12.74 -20.16
C LEU A 30 18.22 -13.22 -21.46
N GLU A 31 19.09 -14.25 -21.37
CA GLU A 31 19.74 -14.83 -22.56
C GLU A 31 18.76 -15.45 -23.56
N ASN A 32 17.60 -15.91 -23.10
CA ASN A 32 16.54 -16.43 -23.97
C ASN A 32 15.66 -15.33 -24.60
N GLY A 33 15.96 -14.06 -24.35
CA GLY A 33 15.24 -12.90 -24.89
C GLY A 33 14.02 -12.46 -24.05
N ALA A 34 13.65 -13.17 -22.99
CA ALA A 34 12.60 -12.70 -22.08
C ALA A 34 13.06 -11.41 -21.38
N MET A 35 12.13 -10.47 -21.18
CA MET A 35 12.40 -9.19 -20.56
C MET A 35 11.35 -8.88 -19.49
N GLY A 36 11.80 -8.59 -18.28
CA GLY A 36 10.95 -8.04 -17.20
C GLY A 36 11.19 -6.56 -17.02
N ARG A 37 10.15 -5.77 -16.85
CA ARG A 37 10.18 -4.33 -16.57
C ARG A 37 9.44 -4.03 -15.29
N ALA A 38 10.03 -3.22 -14.42
CA ALA A 38 9.37 -2.75 -13.21
C ALA A 38 9.70 -1.28 -12.93
N SER A 39 8.69 -0.56 -12.45
CA SER A 39 8.82 0.84 -12.05
C SER A 39 8.58 0.95 -10.54
N VAL A 40 9.33 1.81 -9.87
CA VAL A 40 9.34 1.91 -8.41
C VAL A 40 8.39 3.01 -7.95
N PRO A 41 7.48 2.75 -6.98
CA PRO A 41 6.65 3.79 -6.39
C PRO A 41 7.44 4.67 -5.41
N SER A 42 6.90 5.85 -5.06
CA SER A 42 7.53 6.82 -4.17
C SER A 42 6.52 7.41 -3.18
N GLY A 43 6.87 7.51 -1.90
CA GLY A 43 6.03 8.12 -0.87
C GLY A 43 6.00 9.65 -0.92
N ALA A 44 4.92 10.25 -0.39
CA ALA A 44 4.87 11.68 -0.06
C ALA A 44 5.31 11.91 1.39
N SER A 45 4.68 11.21 2.33
CA SER A 45 5.15 11.02 3.71
C SER A 45 5.96 9.73 3.77
N THR A 46 6.98 9.68 4.63
CA THR A 46 7.83 8.50 4.80
C THR A 46 8.07 8.27 6.29
N GLY A 47 7.83 7.04 6.76
CA GLY A 47 8.19 6.61 8.11
C GLY A 47 9.70 6.75 8.33
N ILE A 48 10.11 7.09 9.54
CA ILE A 48 11.53 7.38 9.87
C ILE A 48 12.45 6.16 9.70
N TYR A 49 11.88 4.94 9.67
CA TYR A 49 12.62 3.68 9.55
C TYR A 49 12.53 3.05 8.15
N GLU A 50 11.96 3.74 7.15
CA GLU A 50 11.91 3.24 5.78
C GLU A 50 13.31 3.06 5.17
N ALA A 51 13.44 2.09 4.25
CA ALA A 51 14.63 1.98 3.42
C ALA A 51 14.82 3.23 2.56
N TYR A 52 16.07 3.61 2.34
CA TYR A 52 16.42 4.91 1.79
C TYR A 52 16.14 5.01 0.28
N GLU A 53 15.24 5.89 -0.10
CA GLU A 53 15.02 6.29 -1.49
C GLU A 53 16.15 7.25 -1.92
N LEU A 54 17.05 6.80 -2.79
CA LEU A 54 18.19 7.59 -3.23
C LEU A 54 17.78 8.64 -4.26
N ARG A 55 17.86 9.90 -3.86
CA ARG A 55 17.62 11.09 -4.68
C ARG A 55 18.91 11.86 -4.94
N ASP A 56 18.97 12.58 -6.07
CA ASP A 56 20.19 13.30 -6.49
C ASP A 56 20.52 14.49 -5.59
N GLY A 57 19.50 15.20 -5.07
CA GLY A 57 19.65 16.39 -4.26
C GLY A 57 20.09 17.64 -5.05
N ASP A 58 20.30 17.52 -6.36
CA ASP A 58 20.67 18.63 -7.24
C ASP A 58 19.46 19.49 -7.59
N LYS A 59 19.34 20.62 -6.94
CA LYS A 59 18.20 21.55 -7.11
C LYS A 59 18.06 22.14 -8.51
N SER A 60 19.11 22.07 -9.35
CA SER A 60 19.08 22.55 -10.74
C SER A 60 18.31 21.59 -11.67
N HIS A 61 18.12 20.33 -11.22
CA HIS A 61 17.40 19.31 -11.96
C HIS A 61 16.27 18.73 -11.11
N TYR A 62 15.03 18.76 -11.64
CA TYR A 62 13.83 18.26 -10.93
C TYR A 62 13.71 18.74 -9.48
N LEU A 63 14.17 19.96 -9.19
CA LEU A 63 14.12 20.56 -7.85
C LEU A 63 14.80 19.69 -6.75
N GLY A 64 15.80 18.91 -7.14
CA GLY A 64 16.52 17.98 -6.25
C GLY A 64 15.96 16.56 -6.20
N LYS A 65 14.82 16.31 -6.85
CA LYS A 65 14.12 15.01 -6.81
C LYS A 65 14.58 14.00 -7.87
N GLY A 66 15.63 14.32 -8.68
CA GLY A 66 16.19 13.40 -9.67
C GLY A 66 16.64 12.08 -9.04
N VAL A 67 16.71 11.00 -9.84
CA VAL A 67 17.13 9.66 -9.40
C VAL A 67 18.28 9.12 -10.23
N THR A 68 19.08 9.99 -10.83
CA THR A 68 20.18 9.60 -11.72
C THR A 68 21.26 8.81 -11.00
N LYS A 69 21.50 9.06 -9.70
CA LYS A 69 22.43 8.27 -8.87
C LYS A 69 21.94 6.83 -8.70
N ALA A 70 20.65 6.63 -8.43
CA ALA A 70 20.05 5.30 -8.33
C ALA A 70 20.10 4.59 -9.70
N VAL A 71 19.78 5.29 -10.79
CA VAL A 71 19.92 4.76 -12.17
C VAL A 71 21.37 4.37 -12.47
N ALA A 72 22.35 5.16 -12.05
CA ALA A 72 23.77 4.83 -12.21
C ALA A 72 24.16 3.57 -11.42
N ALA A 73 23.61 3.37 -10.21
CA ALA A 73 23.81 2.16 -9.43
C ALA A 73 23.25 0.92 -10.16
N VAL A 74 22.04 1.02 -10.74
CA VAL A 74 21.45 -0.05 -11.56
C VAL A 74 22.33 -0.38 -12.75
N ASN A 75 22.71 0.62 -13.56
CA ASN A 75 23.47 0.45 -14.80
C ASN A 75 24.96 0.10 -14.55
N GLY A 76 25.44 0.31 -13.33
CA GLY A 76 26.82 0.09 -12.93
C GLY A 76 27.02 -1.18 -12.11
N GLU A 77 27.02 -1.03 -10.79
CA GLU A 77 27.39 -2.10 -9.87
C GLU A 77 26.38 -3.24 -9.87
N ILE A 78 25.08 -2.94 -9.85
CA ILE A 78 24.01 -3.96 -9.83
C ILE A 78 24.04 -4.78 -11.13
N ALA A 79 24.10 -4.11 -12.30
CA ALA A 79 24.16 -4.79 -13.60
C ALA A 79 25.36 -5.75 -13.70
N ARG A 80 26.54 -5.31 -13.23
CA ARG A 80 27.74 -6.18 -13.22
C ARG A 80 27.61 -7.37 -12.27
N ALA A 81 27.03 -7.18 -11.08
CA ALA A 81 26.87 -8.22 -10.08
C ALA A 81 25.87 -9.29 -10.52
N LEU A 82 24.84 -8.91 -11.27
CA LEU A 82 23.77 -9.81 -11.69
C LEU A 82 24.00 -10.47 -13.07
N ALA A 83 24.92 -9.96 -13.88
CA ALA A 83 25.25 -10.57 -15.17
C ALA A 83 25.64 -12.04 -15.00
N GLY A 84 24.99 -12.94 -15.76
CA GLY A 84 25.21 -14.38 -15.70
C GLY A 84 24.61 -15.11 -14.48
N LYS A 85 23.89 -14.41 -13.60
CA LYS A 85 23.12 -15.04 -12.51
C LYS A 85 21.85 -15.70 -13.05
N ASN A 86 21.40 -16.76 -12.37
CA ASN A 86 20.16 -17.43 -12.71
C ASN A 86 18.96 -16.60 -12.20
N VAL A 87 18.09 -16.18 -13.11
CA VAL A 87 16.92 -15.33 -12.78
C VAL A 87 15.92 -16.00 -11.85
N PHE A 88 15.91 -17.33 -11.76
CA PHE A 88 14.98 -18.07 -10.89
C PHE A 88 15.41 -18.11 -9.41
N GLU A 89 16.61 -17.62 -9.09
CA GLU A 89 17.15 -17.59 -7.72
C GLU A 89 16.89 -16.21 -7.10
N GLN A 90 15.59 -15.86 -6.92
CA GLN A 90 15.17 -14.53 -6.45
C GLN A 90 15.81 -14.14 -5.12
N GLU A 91 15.84 -15.06 -4.15
CA GLU A 91 16.46 -14.80 -2.84
C GLU A 91 17.97 -14.54 -2.95
N GLU A 92 18.69 -15.28 -3.80
CA GLU A 92 20.12 -15.06 -4.03
C GLU A 92 20.36 -13.69 -4.68
N ILE A 93 19.54 -13.32 -5.67
CA ILE A 93 19.60 -12.02 -6.36
C ILE A 93 19.38 -10.88 -5.34
N ASP A 94 18.34 -10.96 -4.54
CA ASP A 94 18.01 -9.92 -3.56
C ASP A 94 19.08 -9.79 -2.48
N ARG A 95 19.57 -10.92 -1.92
CA ARG A 95 20.67 -10.92 -0.94
C ARG A 95 21.96 -10.36 -1.50
N LEU A 96 22.30 -10.72 -2.75
CA LEU A 96 23.49 -10.17 -3.42
C LEU A 96 23.42 -8.63 -3.53
N MET A 97 22.26 -8.08 -3.85
CA MET A 97 22.09 -6.62 -3.92
C MET A 97 22.14 -5.96 -2.55
N ILE A 98 21.58 -6.59 -1.51
CA ILE A 98 21.66 -6.12 -0.12
C ILE A 98 23.11 -6.11 0.37
N GLU A 99 23.85 -7.20 0.15
CA GLU A 99 25.27 -7.31 0.49
C GLU A 99 26.12 -6.31 -0.29
N LEU A 100 25.84 -6.11 -1.57
CA LEU A 100 26.49 -5.12 -2.41
C LEU A 100 26.27 -3.70 -1.88
N ASP A 101 25.08 -3.36 -1.40
CA ASP A 101 24.80 -2.07 -0.75
C ASP A 101 25.59 -1.94 0.56
N GLY A 102 25.54 -2.95 1.42
CA GLY A 102 26.30 -3.04 2.66
C GLY A 102 25.87 -2.07 3.77
N THR A 103 24.79 -1.30 3.59
CA THR A 103 24.22 -0.42 4.62
C THR A 103 22.91 -1.00 5.19
N ALA A 104 22.57 -0.61 6.41
CA ALA A 104 21.40 -1.16 7.09
C ALA A 104 20.06 -0.81 6.41
N ASN A 105 20.00 0.35 5.74
CA ASN A 105 18.80 0.90 5.12
C ASN A 105 18.93 1.10 3.60
N LYS A 106 19.87 0.43 2.95
CA LYS A 106 20.11 0.51 1.50
C LYS A 106 20.47 1.93 0.98
N SER A 107 21.15 2.73 1.83
CA SER A 107 21.42 4.14 1.48
C SER A 107 22.55 4.35 0.49
N ARG A 108 23.37 3.34 0.19
CA ARG A 108 24.50 3.48 -0.75
C ARG A 108 24.07 3.36 -2.21
N LEU A 109 23.34 2.33 -2.56
CA LEU A 109 22.82 2.09 -3.91
C LEU A 109 21.42 2.68 -4.10
N GLY A 110 20.68 2.79 -3.03
CA GLY A 110 19.28 3.21 -2.99
C GLY A 110 18.30 2.04 -3.01
N ALA A 111 17.35 2.05 -2.09
CA ALA A 111 16.27 1.06 -2.07
C ALA A 111 15.46 1.05 -3.36
N ASN A 112 15.30 2.20 -4.01
CA ASN A 112 14.64 2.33 -5.31
C ASN A 112 15.41 1.60 -6.44
N ALA A 113 16.73 1.65 -6.48
CA ALA A 113 17.53 0.91 -7.45
C ALA A 113 17.43 -0.61 -7.22
N ILE A 114 17.53 -1.04 -5.96
CA ILE A 114 17.46 -2.45 -5.55
C ILE A 114 16.06 -3.01 -5.84
N LEU A 115 15.01 -2.32 -5.41
CA LEU A 115 13.64 -2.78 -5.62
C LEU A 115 13.27 -2.89 -7.09
N GLY A 116 13.56 -1.86 -7.90
CA GLY A 116 13.28 -1.90 -9.34
C GLY A 116 13.91 -3.13 -10.00
N THR A 117 15.13 -3.47 -9.61
CA THR A 117 15.83 -4.65 -10.11
C THR A 117 15.23 -5.95 -9.60
N SER A 118 14.91 -6.04 -8.30
CA SER A 118 14.25 -7.21 -7.69
C SER A 118 12.93 -7.55 -8.40
N LEU A 119 12.05 -6.56 -8.58
CA LEU A 119 10.77 -6.72 -9.27
C LEU A 119 10.94 -7.08 -10.75
N ALA A 120 11.87 -6.45 -11.45
CA ALA A 120 12.13 -6.73 -12.86
C ALA A 120 12.67 -8.16 -13.08
N CYS A 121 13.50 -8.66 -12.15
CA CYS A 121 13.96 -10.06 -12.16
C CYS A 121 12.79 -11.04 -12.02
N ALA A 122 11.89 -10.83 -11.07
CA ALA A 122 10.71 -11.69 -10.89
C ALA A 122 9.81 -11.70 -12.14
N LYS A 123 9.58 -10.54 -12.75
CA LYS A 123 8.80 -10.43 -14.00
C LYS A 123 9.50 -11.14 -15.17
N ALA A 124 10.82 -10.97 -15.32
CA ALA A 124 11.58 -11.66 -16.35
C ALA A 124 11.53 -13.19 -16.17
N ALA A 125 11.61 -13.65 -14.91
CA ALA A 125 11.50 -15.06 -14.55
C ALA A 125 10.11 -15.63 -14.89
N ALA A 126 9.04 -14.92 -14.57
CA ALA A 126 7.66 -15.32 -14.90
C ALA A 126 7.47 -15.46 -16.42
N ILE A 127 7.95 -14.48 -17.20
CA ILE A 127 7.92 -14.49 -18.66
C ILE A 127 8.74 -15.66 -19.23
N ALA A 128 9.93 -15.93 -18.67
CA ALA A 128 10.77 -17.05 -19.06
C ALA A 128 10.13 -18.42 -18.77
N ARG A 129 9.25 -18.51 -17.76
CA ARG A 129 8.42 -19.69 -17.45
C ARG A 129 7.15 -19.78 -18.29
N GLY A 130 6.75 -18.70 -18.97
CA GLY A 130 5.50 -18.62 -19.73
C GLY A 130 4.26 -18.60 -18.84
N VAL A 131 4.36 -18.03 -17.64
CA VAL A 131 3.25 -17.89 -16.69
C VAL A 131 3.09 -16.44 -16.23
N SER A 132 1.90 -16.11 -15.72
CA SER A 132 1.65 -14.81 -15.08
C SER A 132 2.51 -14.62 -13.81
N LEU A 133 2.75 -13.36 -13.41
CA LEU A 133 3.62 -13.06 -12.27
C LEU A 133 3.06 -13.63 -10.97
N TYR A 134 1.75 -13.46 -10.71
CA TYR A 134 1.15 -14.00 -9.48
C TYR A 134 1.30 -15.53 -9.38
N ARG A 135 1.17 -16.24 -10.50
CA ARG A 135 1.33 -17.72 -10.55
C ARG A 135 2.80 -18.12 -10.43
N TYR A 136 3.73 -17.34 -10.99
CA TYR A 136 5.16 -17.58 -10.81
C TYR A 136 5.58 -17.51 -9.34
N ILE A 137 5.07 -16.51 -8.62
CA ILE A 137 5.41 -16.28 -7.21
C ILE A 137 4.68 -17.25 -6.28
N GLY A 138 3.35 -17.37 -6.42
CA GLY A 138 2.47 -18.07 -5.49
C GLY A 138 2.13 -19.51 -5.88
N GLY A 139 2.53 -19.95 -7.10
CA GLY A 139 2.21 -21.28 -7.60
C GLY A 139 0.72 -21.50 -7.85
N GLU A 140 0.31 -22.76 -7.79
CA GLU A 140 -1.10 -23.16 -8.04
C GLU A 140 -2.04 -22.79 -6.87
N ASP A 141 -1.49 -22.50 -5.69
CA ASP A 141 -2.27 -22.11 -4.51
C ASP A 141 -2.69 -20.63 -4.53
N ALA A 142 -2.13 -19.83 -5.43
CA ALA A 142 -2.48 -18.41 -5.59
C ALA A 142 -3.84 -18.27 -6.30
N HIS A 143 -4.90 -17.91 -5.53
CA HIS A 143 -6.26 -17.81 -6.07
C HIS A 143 -7.18 -16.82 -5.35
N VAL A 144 -6.72 -16.20 -4.27
CA VAL A 144 -7.53 -15.27 -3.48
C VAL A 144 -7.41 -13.85 -4.03
N LEU A 145 -8.50 -13.33 -4.60
CA LEU A 145 -8.64 -11.93 -5.01
C LEU A 145 -8.83 -11.08 -3.75
N PRO A 146 -8.17 -9.91 -3.65
CA PRO A 146 -8.21 -9.12 -2.42
C PRO A 146 -9.49 -8.30 -2.27
N VAL A 147 -9.97 -8.08 -1.06
CA VAL A 147 -10.91 -7.00 -0.75
C VAL A 147 -10.19 -5.66 -0.89
N PRO A 148 -10.65 -4.75 -1.75
CA PRO A 148 -10.00 -3.46 -1.92
C PRO A 148 -10.39 -2.49 -0.81
N MET A 149 -9.41 -1.70 -0.35
CA MET A 149 -9.58 -0.50 0.45
C MET A 149 -9.49 0.70 -0.51
N MET A 150 -10.64 1.17 -1.00
CA MET A 150 -10.67 2.23 -2.00
C MET A 150 -10.82 3.60 -1.36
N ASN A 151 -9.77 4.40 -1.44
CA ASN A 151 -9.73 5.76 -0.89
C ASN A 151 -10.58 6.73 -1.74
N ILE A 152 -11.80 7.00 -1.30
CA ILE A 152 -12.76 7.82 -2.04
C ILE A 152 -12.88 9.26 -1.55
N LEU A 153 -12.34 9.57 -0.35
CA LEU A 153 -12.30 10.92 0.21
C LEU A 153 -10.99 11.16 0.95
N ASN A 154 -10.32 12.26 0.62
CA ASN A 154 -9.00 12.61 1.11
C ASN A 154 -9.02 13.82 2.04
N GLY A 155 -8.17 13.79 3.07
CA GLY A 155 -7.80 14.90 3.93
C GLY A 155 -6.31 14.86 4.27
N GLY A 156 -5.92 15.28 5.46
CA GLY A 156 -4.55 15.26 5.95
C GLY A 156 -3.55 15.90 4.98
N ALA A 157 -2.40 15.28 4.82
CA ALA A 157 -1.37 15.71 3.86
C ALA A 157 -1.77 15.46 2.38
N HIS A 158 -2.76 14.61 2.12
CA HIS A 158 -3.21 14.26 0.76
C HIS A 158 -4.18 15.28 0.14
N ALA A 159 -4.62 16.30 0.90
CA ALA A 159 -5.54 17.32 0.42
C ALA A 159 -5.32 18.69 1.09
N THR A 160 -5.51 19.76 0.32
CA THR A 160 -5.46 21.14 0.81
C THR A 160 -6.83 21.61 1.34
N ASN A 161 -7.57 20.72 2.01
CA ASN A 161 -8.85 21.01 2.65
C ASN A 161 -8.69 21.11 4.17
N ASN A 162 -9.79 21.17 4.91
CA ASN A 162 -9.83 21.30 6.38
C ASN A 162 -10.10 19.99 7.11
N VAL A 163 -10.00 18.85 6.43
CA VAL A 163 -10.16 17.51 7.01
C VAL A 163 -8.81 17.02 7.51
N ASP A 164 -8.72 16.63 8.78
CA ASP A 164 -7.48 16.20 9.43
C ASP A 164 -7.11 14.74 9.12
N ILE A 165 -8.09 13.84 9.12
CA ILE A 165 -7.91 12.43 8.76
C ILE A 165 -7.51 12.31 7.29
N GLN A 166 -6.46 11.52 7.02
CA GLN A 166 -5.80 11.49 5.71
C GLN A 166 -6.62 10.79 4.64
N GLU A 167 -7.21 9.63 4.97
CA GLU A 167 -7.95 8.81 4.00
C GLU A 167 -9.20 8.20 4.60
N PHE A 168 -10.29 8.23 3.80
CA PHE A 168 -11.52 7.51 4.07
C PHE A 168 -11.80 6.55 2.92
N MET A 169 -11.83 5.27 3.26
CA MET A 169 -11.89 4.18 2.29
C MET A 169 -13.17 3.38 2.43
N ILE A 170 -13.67 2.86 1.31
CA ILE A 170 -14.76 1.88 1.27
C ILE A 170 -14.22 0.49 0.96
N MET A 171 -14.84 -0.52 1.56
CA MET A 171 -14.50 -1.93 1.40
C MET A 171 -15.74 -2.75 1.05
N PRO A 172 -15.89 -3.24 -0.18
CA PRO A 172 -17.04 -4.03 -0.64
C PRO A 172 -16.94 -5.49 -0.16
N VAL A 173 -17.43 -5.77 1.05
CA VAL A 173 -17.23 -7.05 1.74
C VAL A 173 -18.28 -8.13 1.41
N SER A 174 -19.36 -7.79 0.70
CA SER A 174 -20.42 -8.75 0.33
C SER A 174 -20.47 -9.07 -1.16
N ALA A 175 -19.53 -8.57 -1.94
CA ALA A 175 -19.48 -8.86 -3.36
C ALA A 175 -19.15 -10.35 -3.62
N PRO A 176 -19.79 -10.99 -4.61
CA PRO A 176 -19.53 -12.40 -4.91
C PRO A 176 -18.23 -12.63 -5.68
N THR A 177 -17.72 -11.61 -6.37
CA THR A 177 -16.54 -11.66 -7.23
C THR A 177 -15.76 -10.35 -7.14
N TRP A 178 -14.52 -10.35 -7.60
CA TRP A 178 -13.71 -9.13 -7.72
C TRP A 178 -14.35 -8.10 -8.66
N SER A 179 -14.79 -8.53 -9.84
CA SER A 179 -15.42 -7.65 -10.82
C SER A 179 -16.67 -6.95 -10.26
N GLU A 180 -17.50 -7.68 -9.49
CA GLU A 180 -18.66 -7.09 -8.80
C GLU A 180 -18.23 -6.15 -7.67
N ALA A 181 -17.17 -6.46 -6.93
CA ALA A 181 -16.61 -5.56 -5.92
C ALA A 181 -16.17 -4.22 -6.54
N LEU A 182 -15.47 -4.28 -7.67
CA LEU A 182 -15.02 -3.08 -8.39
C LEU A 182 -16.20 -2.27 -8.94
N ARG A 183 -17.19 -2.93 -9.56
CA ARG A 183 -18.39 -2.27 -10.09
C ARG A 183 -19.14 -1.52 -9.00
N ARG A 184 -19.47 -2.19 -7.89
CA ARG A 184 -20.20 -1.61 -6.74
C ARG A 184 -19.42 -0.43 -6.15
N SER A 185 -18.12 -0.54 -6.00
CA SER A 185 -17.29 0.54 -5.48
C SER A 185 -17.25 1.76 -6.39
N SER A 186 -17.21 1.55 -7.71
CA SER A 186 -17.31 2.65 -8.69
C SER A 186 -18.65 3.37 -8.59
N GLU A 187 -19.75 2.65 -8.40
CA GLU A 187 -21.09 3.23 -8.23
C GLU A 187 -21.16 4.09 -6.96
N VAL A 188 -20.63 3.60 -5.82
CA VAL A 188 -20.56 4.37 -4.57
C VAL A 188 -19.69 5.62 -4.74
N PHE A 189 -18.53 5.51 -5.41
CA PHE A 189 -17.64 6.64 -5.68
C PHE A 189 -18.33 7.73 -6.48
N HIS A 190 -19.04 7.39 -7.56
CA HIS A 190 -19.79 8.37 -8.35
C HIS A 190 -20.99 8.93 -7.58
N THR A 191 -21.66 8.13 -6.76
CA THR A 191 -22.76 8.57 -5.91
C THR A 191 -22.27 9.56 -4.85
N LEU A 192 -21.09 9.36 -4.28
CA LEU A 192 -20.48 10.31 -3.33
C LEU A 192 -20.33 11.71 -3.95
N LYS A 193 -19.91 11.80 -5.21
CA LYS A 193 -19.86 13.09 -5.93
C LYS A 193 -21.22 13.79 -5.98
N SER A 194 -22.29 13.03 -6.19
CA SER A 194 -23.67 13.56 -6.20
C SER A 194 -24.10 14.01 -4.80
N VAL A 195 -23.79 13.23 -3.77
CA VAL A 195 -24.05 13.59 -2.35
C VAL A 195 -23.37 14.89 -1.97
N LEU A 196 -22.08 15.04 -2.30
CA LEU A 196 -21.34 16.28 -2.04
C LEU A 196 -21.98 17.48 -2.74
N LYS A 197 -22.36 17.33 -4.02
CA LYS A 197 -23.03 18.39 -4.78
C LYS A 197 -24.39 18.78 -4.19
N GLU A 198 -25.20 17.82 -3.76
CA GLU A 198 -26.51 18.06 -3.13
C GLU A 198 -26.38 18.83 -1.80
N ASN A 199 -25.28 18.63 -1.09
CA ASN A 199 -24.95 19.38 0.13
C ASN A 199 -24.24 20.73 -0.14
N ASN A 200 -24.23 21.20 -1.41
CA ASN A 200 -23.55 22.42 -1.85
C ASN A 200 -22.04 22.42 -1.57
N ILE A 201 -21.42 21.26 -1.54
CA ILE A 201 -19.97 21.11 -1.38
C ILE A 201 -19.35 20.96 -2.77
N PRO A 202 -18.56 21.94 -3.23
CA PRO A 202 -17.95 21.85 -4.56
C PRO A 202 -16.90 20.74 -4.61
N VAL A 203 -16.93 19.93 -5.67
CA VAL A 203 -15.92 18.94 -5.99
C VAL A 203 -15.22 19.39 -7.27
N THR A 204 -14.07 20.02 -7.11
CA THR A 204 -13.32 20.62 -8.22
C THR A 204 -12.18 19.74 -8.74
N GLY A 205 -11.83 18.67 -8.03
CA GLY A 205 -10.74 17.76 -8.39
C GLY A 205 -10.68 16.53 -7.49
N VAL A 206 -9.65 15.75 -7.69
CA VAL A 206 -9.30 14.58 -6.87
C VAL A 206 -7.90 14.75 -6.31
N GLY A 207 -7.64 14.14 -5.17
CA GLY A 207 -6.32 14.09 -4.55
C GLY A 207 -5.33 13.19 -5.31
N ASP A 208 -4.12 13.04 -4.77
CA ASP A 208 -3.06 12.24 -5.37
C ASP A 208 -3.44 10.78 -5.57
N GLU A 209 -4.33 10.26 -4.75
CA GLU A 209 -4.81 8.88 -4.79
C GLU A 209 -6.19 8.73 -5.47
N GLY A 210 -6.71 9.78 -6.07
CA GLY A 210 -7.93 9.75 -6.88
C GLY A 210 -9.24 9.98 -6.11
N GLY A 211 -9.22 10.04 -4.77
CA GLY A 211 -10.37 10.38 -3.94
C GLY A 211 -10.73 11.86 -4.00
N TYR A 212 -11.98 12.20 -3.71
CA TYR A 212 -12.43 13.61 -3.64
C TYR A 212 -11.79 14.31 -2.43
N ALA A 213 -11.57 15.60 -2.53
CA ALA A 213 -10.97 16.43 -1.47
C ALA A 213 -11.89 17.61 -1.10
N PRO A 214 -13.08 17.36 -0.52
CA PRO A 214 -14.04 18.40 -0.19
C PRO A 214 -13.61 19.21 1.03
N MET A 215 -14.09 20.47 1.13
CA MET A 215 -14.08 21.22 2.37
C MET A 215 -15.27 20.78 3.23
N LEU A 216 -15.01 20.28 4.43
CA LEU A 216 -16.01 19.81 5.39
C LEU A 216 -15.89 20.58 6.71
N GLU A 217 -16.93 20.58 7.54
CA GLU A 217 -16.86 21.27 8.84
C GLU A 217 -16.01 20.48 9.85
N LYS A 218 -16.07 19.15 9.79
CA LYS A 218 -15.31 18.22 10.65
C LYS A 218 -15.09 16.88 9.94
N ASP A 219 -14.13 16.09 10.44
CA ASP A 219 -13.78 14.78 9.89
C ASP A 219 -14.95 13.80 9.86
N GLU A 220 -15.80 13.85 10.89
CA GLU A 220 -16.98 12.99 10.98
C GLU A 220 -17.98 13.18 9.83
N ASP A 221 -18.03 14.36 9.23
CA ASP A 221 -18.91 14.62 8.09
C ASP A 221 -18.52 13.78 6.87
N ALA A 222 -17.22 13.46 6.71
CA ALA A 222 -16.77 12.55 5.69
C ALA A 222 -17.38 11.15 5.83
N LEU A 223 -17.40 10.62 7.05
CA LEU A 223 -18.01 9.31 7.37
C LEU A 223 -19.52 9.32 7.09
N ALA A 224 -20.23 10.36 7.53
CA ALA A 224 -21.65 10.52 7.29
C ALA A 224 -22.00 10.58 5.80
N MET A 225 -21.20 11.31 5.01
CA MET A 225 -21.40 11.43 3.55
C MET A 225 -21.11 10.11 2.82
N ILE A 226 -20.11 9.36 3.25
CA ILE A 226 -19.79 8.04 2.69
C ILE A 226 -20.94 7.06 2.99
N VAL A 227 -21.46 7.02 4.21
CA VAL A 227 -22.63 6.20 4.57
C VAL A 227 -23.82 6.57 3.69
N THR A 228 -24.11 7.87 3.54
CA THR A 228 -25.19 8.35 2.66
C THR A 228 -24.97 7.93 1.21
N ALA A 229 -23.71 7.97 0.72
CA ALA A 229 -23.39 7.55 -0.64
C ALA A 229 -23.60 6.05 -0.86
N ILE A 230 -23.23 5.22 0.12
CA ILE A 230 -23.47 3.77 0.09
C ILE A 230 -24.97 3.47 0.00
N GLU A 231 -25.78 4.12 0.86
CA GLU A 231 -27.25 3.96 0.87
C GLU A 231 -27.90 4.43 -0.44
N LYS A 232 -27.52 5.61 -0.93
CA LYS A 232 -28.06 6.15 -2.20
C LYS A 232 -27.62 5.33 -3.43
N ALA A 233 -26.49 4.66 -3.37
CA ALA A 233 -26.07 3.70 -4.38
C ALA A 233 -26.85 2.37 -4.33
N GLY A 234 -27.72 2.19 -3.33
CA GLY A 234 -28.56 1.00 -3.17
C GLY A 234 -27.93 -0.12 -2.36
N TYR A 235 -26.89 0.17 -1.60
CA TYR A 235 -26.18 -0.80 -0.75
C TYR A 235 -26.41 -0.53 0.73
N ILE A 236 -26.16 -1.53 1.57
CA ILE A 236 -26.39 -1.48 3.02
C ILE A 236 -25.04 -1.25 3.73
N PRO A 237 -24.85 -0.07 4.38
CA PRO A 237 -23.65 0.19 5.20
C PRO A 237 -23.52 -0.88 6.30
N GLY A 238 -22.30 -1.34 6.53
CA GLY A 238 -22.01 -2.37 7.51
C GLY A 238 -22.24 -3.81 7.03
N LYS A 239 -23.08 -4.02 6.03
CA LYS A 239 -23.33 -5.32 5.42
C LYS A 239 -22.63 -5.47 4.07
N ASP A 240 -22.91 -4.58 3.13
CA ASP A 240 -22.35 -4.64 1.79
C ASP A 240 -20.99 -3.93 1.70
N PHE A 241 -20.88 -2.82 2.42
CA PHE A 241 -19.67 -2.04 2.54
C PHE A 241 -19.29 -1.81 4.00
N LYS A 242 -18.02 -1.96 4.29
CA LYS A 242 -17.36 -1.45 5.49
C LYS A 242 -16.56 -0.19 5.15
N ILE A 243 -16.15 0.54 6.18
CA ILE A 243 -15.30 1.73 6.07
C ILE A 243 -13.94 1.42 6.68
N ALA A 244 -12.89 1.88 6.03
CA ALA A 244 -11.55 1.92 6.57
C ALA A 244 -11.06 3.38 6.63
N ILE A 245 -10.23 3.67 7.62
CA ILE A 245 -9.62 4.99 7.86
C ILE A 245 -8.12 4.83 7.88
N ASP A 246 -7.40 5.77 7.28
CA ASP A 246 -5.99 6.05 7.54
C ASP A 246 -5.89 7.43 8.21
N ALA A 247 -5.50 7.44 9.47
CA ALA A 247 -5.42 8.65 10.26
C ALA A 247 -4.10 9.40 10.06
N ALA A 248 -3.02 8.69 9.76
CA ALA A 248 -1.64 9.20 9.71
C ALA A 248 -1.28 10.00 10.97
N SER A 249 -1.60 9.45 12.14
CA SER A 249 -1.54 10.17 13.43
C SER A 249 -0.12 10.52 13.88
N SER A 250 0.91 10.00 13.20
CA SER A 250 2.31 10.45 13.43
C SER A 250 2.49 11.94 13.17
N GLU A 251 1.71 12.52 12.24
CA GLU A 251 1.72 13.96 11.96
C GLU A 251 1.10 14.80 13.10
N TRP A 252 0.35 14.17 13.99
CA TRP A 252 -0.35 14.84 15.09
C TRP A 252 0.38 14.70 16.43
N PHE A 253 1.26 13.70 16.57
CA PHE A 253 1.90 13.37 17.83
C PHE A 253 3.04 14.32 18.15
N ASP A 254 2.92 15.02 19.28
CA ASP A 254 3.96 15.88 19.84
C ASP A 254 4.63 15.14 21.02
N GLU A 255 5.85 14.68 20.80
CA GLU A 255 6.61 13.92 21.81
C GLU A 255 6.96 14.76 23.05
N GLU A 256 7.17 16.08 22.92
CA GLU A 256 7.51 16.95 24.03
C GLU A 256 6.30 17.19 24.95
N LEU A 257 5.11 17.32 24.35
CA LEU A 257 3.86 17.51 25.07
C LEU A 257 3.19 16.19 25.46
N ASP A 258 3.67 15.06 24.96
CA ASP A 258 3.07 13.73 25.14
C ASP A 258 1.57 13.70 24.79
N ALA A 259 1.21 14.38 23.70
CA ALA A 259 -0.16 14.64 23.28
C ALA A 259 -0.28 14.72 21.75
N TYR A 260 -1.51 14.71 21.24
CA TYR A 260 -1.84 14.83 19.83
C TYR A 260 -2.38 16.22 19.53
N HIS A 261 -1.66 16.98 18.70
CA HIS A 261 -2.10 18.25 18.17
C HIS A 261 -2.69 18.06 16.78
N ILE A 262 -4.01 18.10 16.67
CA ILE A 262 -4.72 17.92 15.41
C ILE A 262 -4.57 19.20 14.56
N PRO A 263 -3.86 19.15 13.40
CA PRO A 263 -3.31 20.39 12.81
C PRO A 263 -4.35 21.37 12.29
N LYS A 264 -5.41 20.88 11.61
CA LYS A 264 -6.38 21.74 10.94
C LYS A 264 -7.51 22.20 11.88
N SER A 265 -7.95 21.31 12.77
CA SER A 265 -8.96 21.65 13.79
C SER A 265 -8.37 22.38 15.01
N GLY A 266 -7.05 22.30 15.21
CA GLY A 266 -6.35 22.93 16.35
C GLY A 266 -6.63 22.26 17.70
N LYS A 267 -7.23 21.07 17.73
CA LYS A 267 -7.53 20.35 18.97
C LYS A 267 -6.28 19.73 19.55
N MET A 268 -6.17 19.79 20.90
CA MET A 268 -5.18 19.04 21.65
C MET A 268 -5.87 17.86 22.33
N LEU A 269 -5.38 16.64 22.09
CA LEU A 269 -5.94 15.41 22.65
C LEU A 269 -4.85 14.63 23.39
N SER A 270 -5.16 14.14 24.58
CA SER A 270 -4.36 13.10 25.22
C SER A 270 -4.52 11.77 24.48
N ARG A 271 -3.61 10.79 24.72
CA ARG A 271 -3.77 9.42 24.20
C ARG A 271 -5.16 8.84 24.46
N GLN A 272 -5.66 8.99 25.69
CA GLN A 272 -6.99 8.47 26.05
C GLN A 272 -8.09 9.14 25.25
N GLN A 273 -8.05 10.46 25.09
CA GLN A 273 -9.06 11.18 24.30
C GLN A 273 -9.03 10.79 22.81
N LEU A 274 -7.86 10.51 22.25
CA LEU A 274 -7.76 10.02 20.87
C LEU A 274 -8.33 8.59 20.75
N VAL A 275 -8.03 7.70 21.69
CA VAL A 275 -8.61 6.35 21.74
C VAL A 275 -10.15 6.42 21.89
N ASP A 276 -10.65 7.31 22.76
CA ASP A 276 -12.09 7.50 22.97
C ASP A 276 -12.78 8.00 21.67
N MET A 277 -12.13 8.88 20.91
CA MET A 277 -12.62 9.34 19.61
C MET A 277 -12.74 8.18 18.60
N TRP A 278 -11.72 7.30 18.54
CA TRP A 278 -11.79 6.12 17.67
C TRP A 278 -12.86 5.12 18.11
N LEU A 279 -13.07 4.94 19.41
CA LEU A 279 -14.17 4.13 19.94
C LEU A 279 -15.54 4.70 19.52
N GLU A 280 -15.75 6.01 19.68
CA GLU A 280 -16.99 6.69 19.27
C GLU A 280 -17.25 6.51 17.77
N PHE A 281 -16.23 6.69 16.93
CA PHE A 281 -16.37 6.50 15.49
C PHE A 281 -16.68 5.04 15.12
N ALA A 282 -16.04 4.08 15.76
CA ALA A 282 -16.28 2.65 15.53
C ALA A 282 -17.64 2.17 16.03
N ASP A 283 -18.22 2.84 17.04
CA ASP A 283 -19.57 2.56 17.53
C ASP A 283 -20.65 3.15 16.61
N LYS A 284 -20.38 4.29 16.00
CA LYS A 284 -21.34 5.05 15.20
C LYS A 284 -21.34 4.68 13.72
N TYR A 285 -20.20 4.30 13.17
CA TYR A 285 -19.99 4.02 11.74
C TYR A 285 -19.52 2.58 11.53
N PRO A 286 -19.75 1.98 10.36
CA PRO A 286 -19.35 0.61 10.07
C PRO A 286 -17.84 0.47 9.79
N ILE A 287 -16.99 1.02 10.66
CA ILE A 287 -15.55 0.99 10.56
C ILE A 287 -15.06 -0.42 10.88
N VAL A 288 -14.25 -0.99 10.00
CA VAL A 288 -13.62 -2.31 10.17
C VAL A 288 -12.11 -2.24 10.23
N SER A 289 -11.51 -1.13 9.78
CA SER A 289 -10.05 -0.97 9.75
C SER A 289 -9.65 0.47 10.06
N LEU A 290 -8.63 0.62 10.90
CA LEU A 290 -8.01 1.89 11.29
C LEU A 290 -6.49 1.75 11.14
N GLU A 291 -5.92 2.51 10.21
CA GLU A 291 -4.48 2.58 9.94
C GLU A 291 -3.89 3.78 10.67
N ASP A 292 -2.74 3.55 11.29
CA ASP A 292 -1.95 4.54 12.04
C ASP A 292 -2.81 5.45 12.94
N GLY A 293 -3.69 4.80 13.72
CA GLY A 293 -4.57 5.48 14.67
C GLY A 293 -3.84 6.13 15.85
N MET A 294 -2.55 5.83 16.03
CA MET A 294 -1.60 6.44 16.97
C MET A 294 -0.28 6.73 16.26
N GLY A 295 0.55 7.60 16.80
CA GLY A 295 1.86 7.95 16.24
C GLY A 295 2.83 6.76 16.20
N GLU A 296 3.73 6.75 15.23
CA GLU A 296 4.71 5.65 15.00
C GLU A 296 5.68 5.45 16.16
N THR A 297 5.93 6.49 16.97
CA THR A 297 6.76 6.42 18.18
C THR A 297 5.96 6.23 19.47
N ASP A 298 4.62 6.35 19.43
CA ASP A 298 3.76 6.25 20.61
C ASP A 298 3.30 4.80 20.88
N TRP A 299 4.23 3.92 21.22
CA TRP A 299 3.96 2.52 21.51
C TRP A 299 2.99 2.32 22.69
N ALA A 300 3.00 3.23 23.68
CA ALA A 300 2.05 3.18 24.79
C ALA A 300 0.62 3.48 24.33
N GLY A 301 0.44 4.46 23.44
CA GLY A 301 -0.85 4.74 22.81
C GLY A 301 -1.36 3.58 21.98
N TRP A 302 -0.47 2.93 21.22
CA TRP A 302 -0.81 1.73 20.47
C TRP A 302 -1.27 0.55 21.35
N GLU A 303 -0.65 0.35 22.52
CA GLU A 303 -1.12 -0.66 23.51
C GLU A 303 -2.53 -0.35 23.99
N MET A 304 -2.81 0.93 24.30
CA MET A 304 -4.14 1.38 24.71
C MET A 304 -5.18 1.16 23.60
N LEU A 305 -4.86 1.57 22.37
CA LEU A 305 -5.75 1.43 21.22
C LEU A 305 -6.04 -0.04 20.92
N THR A 306 -5.00 -0.89 20.93
CA THR A 306 -5.15 -2.32 20.64
C THR A 306 -6.01 -3.01 21.69
N LYS A 307 -5.83 -2.67 22.97
CA LYS A 307 -6.68 -3.18 24.05
C LYS A 307 -8.15 -2.76 23.91
N ALA A 308 -8.38 -1.53 23.42
CA ALA A 308 -9.74 -0.98 23.30
C ALA A 308 -10.50 -1.49 22.07
N LEU A 309 -9.83 -1.62 20.93
CA LEU A 309 -10.48 -1.85 19.63
C LEU A 309 -10.02 -3.13 18.91
N GLY A 310 -8.88 -3.72 19.25
CA GLY A 310 -8.25 -4.78 18.48
C GLY A 310 -9.06 -6.05 18.25
N ASP A 311 -10.07 -6.30 19.09
CA ASP A 311 -10.99 -7.45 18.92
C ASP A 311 -12.02 -7.23 17.80
N ARG A 312 -12.37 -5.99 17.49
CA ARG A 312 -13.46 -5.62 16.55
C ARG A 312 -13.04 -4.78 15.36
N VAL A 313 -11.86 -4.19 15.39
CA VAL A 313 -11.31 -3.34 14.32
C VAL A 313 -9.91 -3.81 13.97
N GLN A 314 -9.65 -3.95 12.68
CA GLN A 314 -8.31 -4.19 12.15
C GLN A 314 -7.46 -2.93 12.40
N LEU A 315 -6.43 -3.06 13.22
CA LEU A 315 -5.51 -1.99 13.56
C LEU A 315 -4.22 -2.17 12.76
N VAL A 316 -4.03 -1.31 11.78
CA VAL A 316 -2.97 -1.43 10.78
C VAL A 316 -1.79 -0.54 11.14
N GLY A 317 -0.60 -1.14 11.28
CA GLY A 317 0.64 -0.37 11.36
C GLY A 317 1.23 -0.17 9.97
N ASP A 318 1.25 1.07 9.48
CA ASP A 318 2.01 1.52 8.30
C ASP A 318 3.34 2.13 8.76
N ASP A 319 3.35 3.37 9.23
CA ASP A 319 4.56 4.02 9.72
C ASP A 319 5.13 3.31 10.96
N LEU A 320 4.27 2.69 11.77
CA LEU A 320 4.67 1.87 12.92
C LEU A 320 5.61 0.72 12.55
N PHE A 321 5.37 0.04 11.43
CA PHE A 321 6.10 -1.18 11.05
C PHE A 321 6.96 -1.04 9.80
N VAL A 322 6.66 -0.11 8.92
CA VAL A 322 7.35 0.18 7.64
C VAL A 322 7.80 -1.07 6.87
N THR A 323 6.95 -2.10 6.83
CA THR A 323 7.24 -3.41 6.20
C THR A 323 8.50 -4.09 6.77
N ASN A 324 8.94 -3.69 7.97
CA ASN A 324 10.19 -4.13 8.60
C ASN A 324 9.94 -5.25 9.61
N THR A 325 10.54 -6.43 9.39
CA THR A 325 10.37 -7.62 10.24
C THR A 325 10.84 -7.43 11.69
N LYS A 326 11.76 -6.49 11.96
CA LYS A 326 12.24 -6.22 13.34
C LYS A 326 11.17 -5.46 14.12
N LEU A 327 10.62 -4.40 13.53
CA LEU A 327 9.54 -3.61 14.14
C LEU A 327 8.25 -4.43 14.26
N LEU A 328 7.91 -5.21 13.23
CA LEU A 328 6.76 -6.11 13.26
C LEU A 328 6.90 -7.13 14.40
N ARG A 329 8.07 -7.74 14.58
CA ARG A 329 8.33 -8.69 15.67
C ARG A 329 8.13 -8.03 17.03
N GLU A 330 8.66 -6.82 17.24
CA GLU A 330 8.45 -6.08 18.48
C GLU A 330 6.97 -5.82 18.74
N GLY A 331 6.21 -5.40 17.71
CA GLY A 331 4.76 -5.21 17.81
C GLY A 331 4.02 -6.49 18.19
N ILE A 332 4.37 -7.62 17.57
CA ILE A 332 3.79 -8.93 17.88
C ILE A 332 4.09 -9.34 19.33
N GLU A 333 5.34 -9.22 19.79
CA GLU A 333 5.76 -9.56 21.15
C GLU A 333 5.05 -8.70 22.21
N ARG A 334 4.74 -7.44 21.90
CA ARG A 334 4.01 -6.52 22.78
C ARG A 334 2.49 -6.60 22.64
N GLY A 335 1.98 -7.36 21.66
CA GLY A 335 0.54 -7.45 21.38
C GLY A 335 -0.07 -6.14 20.89
N ILE A 336 0.67 -5.42 20.03
CA ILE A 336 0.31 -4.10 19.48
C ILE A 336 -0.16 -4.26 18.05
N ALA A 337 -1.25 -3.57 17.67
CA ALA A 337 -1.92 -3.71 16.37
C ALA A 337 -2.40 -5.16 16.12
N ASN A 338 -2.88 -5.47 14.94
CA ASN A 338 -3.26 -6.80 14.50
C ASN A 338 -3.20 -6.95 12.97
N SER A 339 -2.58 -5.98 12.30
CA SER A 339 -2.38 -5.93 10.86
C SER A 339 -1.15 -5.10 10.50
N ILE A 340 -0.55 -5.38 9.36
CA ILE A 340 0.56 -4.60 8.78
C ILE A 340 0.22 -4.14 7.38
N LEU A 341 0.57 -2.88 7.06
CA LEU A 341 0.60 -2.42 5.68
C LEU A 341 1.92 -2.83 5.02
N ILE A 342 1.84 -3.35 3.81
CA ILE A 342 2.98 -3.86 3.05
C ILE A 342 3.25 -2.93 1.86
N LYS A 343 4.31 -2.17 1.95
CA LYS A 343 4.79 -1.28 0.89
C LYS A 343 6.17 -1.76 0.44
N VAL A 344 6.26 -2.34 -0.75
CA VAL A 344 7.49 -2.98 -1.26
C VAL A 344 8.72 -2.05 -1.23
N ASN A 345 8.52 -0.75 -1.40
CA ASN A 345 9.62 0.22 -1.39
C ASN A 345 10.07 0.64 0.02
N GLN A 346 9.28 0.40 1.06
CA GLN A 346 9.69 0.66 2.45
C GLN A 346 10.80 -0.30 2.91
N ILE A 347 10.89 -1.47 2.30
CA ILE A 347 11.91 -2.48 2.61
C ILE A 347 12.90 -2.70 1.47
N GLY A 348 12.44 -2.70 0.20
CA GLY A 348 13.29 -2.59 -0.98
C GLY A 348 13.65 -3.87 -1.70
N THR A 349 13.11 -5.05 -1.32
CA THR A 349 13.21 -6.31 -2.07
C THR A 349 11.94 -7.14 -1.96
N LEU A 350 11.68 -8.03 -2.92
CA LEU A 350 10.59 -9.02 -2.83
C LEU A 350 10.83 -10.01 -1.71
N THR A 351 12.05 -10.48 -1.52
CA THR A 351 12.41 -11.47 -0.47
C THR A 351 12.03 -10.94 0.91
N GLU A 352 12.50 -9.73 1.28
CA GLU A 352 12.17 -9.13 2.57
C GLU A 352 10.67 -8.80 2.70
N THR A 353 10.01 -8.42 1.60
CA THR A 353 8.56 -8.20 1.56
C THR A 353 7.81 -9.48 1.93
N PHE A 354 8.19 -10.62 1.36
CA PHE A 354 7.55 -11.90 1.65
C PHE A 354 7.87 -12.41 3.07
N GLU A 355 9.06 -12.13 3.60
CA GLU A 355 9.41 -12.42 5.00
C GLU A 355 8.49 -11.65 5.96
N ALA A 356 8.18 -10.37 5.70
CA ALA A 356 7.28 -9.58 6.51
C ALA A 356 5.83 -10.11 6.45
N ILE A 357 5.32 -10.43 5.26
CA ILE A 357 3.98 -11.01 5.07
C ILE A 357 3.86 -12.36 5.80
N LYS A 358 4.87 -13.21 5.66
CA LYS A 358 4.90 -14.51 6.33
C LYS A 358 4.88 -14.38 7.85
N MET A 359 5.73 -13.50 8.39
CA MET A 359 5.78 -13.23 9.84
C MET A 359 4.45 -12.73 10.38
N ALA A 360 3.79 -11.79 9.68
CA ALA A 360 2.47 -11.29 10.05
C ALA A 360 1.45 -12.41 10.12
N ARG A 361 1.36 -13.21 9.06
CA ARG A 361 0.40 -14.34 8.98
C ARG A 361 0.62 -15.39 10.07
N GLU A 362 1.87 -15.76 10.36
CA GLU A 362 2.22 -16.73 11.41
C GLU A 362 1.83 -16.23 12.81
N ALA A 363 1.78 -14.91 13.00
CA ALA A 363 1.32 -14.29 14.24
C ALA A 363 -0.21 -14.04 14.29
N GLY A 364 -0.95 -14.39 13.24
CA GLY A 364 -2.38 -14.11 13.15
C GLY A 364 -2.73 -12.68 12.73
N TYR A 365 -1.74 -11.88 12.32
CA TYR A 365 -1.96 -10.55 11.75
C TYR A 365 -2.35 -10.65 10.27
N THR A 366 -3.22 -9.76 9.83
CA THR A 366 -3.45 -9.57 8.40
C THR A 366 -2.33 -8.76 7.77
N ALA A 367 -2.11 -8.93 6.47
CA ALA A 367 -1.18 -8.14 5.68
C ALA A 367 -1.94 -7.50 4.50
N ILE A 368 -1.83 -6.19 4.37
CA ILE A 368 -2.50 -5.42 3.30
C ILE A 368 -1.44 -4.97 2.32
N VAL A 369 -1.50 -5.43 1.08
CA VAL A 369 -0.56 -4.97 0.05
C VAL A 369 -0.98 -3.58 -0.43
N SER A 370 -0.04 -2.62 -0.42
CA SER A 370 -0.34 -1.21 -0.60
C SER A 370 0.49 -0.56 -1.71
N HIS A 371 -0.14 0.43 -2.35
CA HIS A 371 0.52 1.42 -3.21
C HIS A 371 1.28 2.47 -2.38
N ARG A 372 1.82 3.46 -3.08
CA ARG A 372 2.27 4.74 -2.49
C ARG A 372 1.55 5.92 -3.14
N SER A 373 1.69 7.12 -2.56
CA SER A 373 1.11 8.35 -3.11
C SER A 373 1.65 8.69 -4.49
N GLY A 374 2.94 8.48 -4.75
CA GLY A 374 3.55 8.55 -6.08
C GLY A 374 3.61 7.16 -6.72
N GLU A 375 2.77 6.91 -7.70
CA GLU A 375 2.66 5.64 -8.42
C GLU A 375 3.01 5.80 -9.90
N THR A 376 3.12 4.66 -10.56
CA THR A 376 3.27 4.55 -12.01
C THR A 376 2.18 3.64 -12.57
N GLU A 377 2.22 3.33 -13.87
CA GLU A 377 1.37 2.32 -14.48
C GLU A 377 1.73 0.86 -14.08
N ASP A 378 2.80 0.66 -13.32
CA ASP A 378 3.22 -0.68 -12.87
C ASP A 378 2.14 -1.33 -12.00
N THR A 379 1.84 -2.61 -12.26
CA THR A 379 0.75 -3.37 -11.62
C THR A 379 1.25 -4.46 -10.67
N THR A 380 2.53 -4.51 -10.37
CA THR A 380 3.17 -5.62 -9.63
C THR A 380 2.48 -5.92 -8.31
N ILE A 381 1.99 -4.90 -7.58
CA ILE A 381 1.32 -5.12 -6.29
C ILE A 381 -0.01 -5.90 -6.42
N ALA A 382 -0.67 -5.81 -7.57
CA ALA A 382 -1.86 -6.62 -7.86
C ALA A 382 -1.52 -8.11 -8.03
N ASP A 383 -0.39 -8.41 -8.65
CA ASP A 383 0.11 -9.79 -8.75
C ASP A 383 0.61 -10.29 -7.38
N ILE A 384 1.33 -9.46 -6.61
CA ILE A 384 1.84 -9.83 -5.28
C ILE A 384 0.69 -10.20 -4.33
N VAL A 385 -0.37 -9.39 -4.25
CA VAL A 385 -1.46 -9.63 -3.29
C VAL A 385 -2.16 -10.97 -3.54
N VAL A 386 -2.33 -11.36 -4.80
CA VAL A 386 -2.92 -12.66 -5.17
C VAL A 386 -1.91 -13.79 -4.97
N ALA A 387 -0.64 -13.57 -5.35
CA ALA A 387 0.42 -14.57 -5.20
C ALA A 387 0.54 -15.11 -3.77
N VAL A 388 0.41 -14.22 -2.78
CA VAL A 388 0.53 -14.59 -1.37
C VAL A 388 -0.82 -14.81 -0.67
N ASN A 389 -1.94 -14.72 -1.40
CA ASN A 389 -3.29 -14.79 -0.85
C ASN A 389 -3.48 -13.85 0.36
N ALA A 390 -3.01 -12.60 0.26
CA ALA A 390 -3.06 -11.66 1.38
C ALA A 390 -4.49 -11.23 1.73
N GLY A 391 -5.40 -11.29 0.77
CA GLY A 391 -6.84 -11.05 0.97
C GLY A 391 -7.25 -9.58 1.02
N GLN A 392 -6.32 -8.62 1.06
CA GLN A 392 -6.62 -7.19 1.09
C GLN A 392 -5.59 -6.37 0.28
N ILE A 393 -6.07 -5.33 -0.42
CA ILE A 393 -5.23 -4.39 -1.17
C ILE A 393 -5.67 -2.94 -0.93
N LYS A 394 -4.71 -2.04 -0.68
CA LYS A 394 -4.91 -0.59 -0.61
C LYS A 394 -4.21 0.05 -1.80
N THR A 395 -4.98 0.55 -2.79
CA THR A 395 -4.38 1.15 -3.99
C THR A 395 -5.19 2.32 -4.58
N GLY A 396 -5.75 3.15 -3.70
CA GLY A 396 -6.42 4.40 -4.03
C GLY A 396 -7.86 4.26 -4.48
N ALA A 397 -8.41 5.32 -5.05
CA ALA A 397 -9.77 5.37 -5.58
C ALA A 397 -9.90 4.61 -6.91
N PRO A 398 -11.14 4.28 -7.36
CA PRO A 398 -11.39 3.78 -8.72
C PRO A 398 -11.30 4.93 -9.74
N SER A 399 -10.25 5.72 -9.67
CA SER A 399 -9.99 6.93 -10.44
C SER A 399 -8.49 7.15 -10.55
N ARG A 400 -8.02 7.81 -11.61
CA ARG A 400 -6.62 7.97 -12.03
C ARG A 400 -6.00 6.68 -12.55
N SER A 401 -5.33 6.75 -13.71
CA SER A 401 -4.82 5.56 -14.42
C SER A 401 -3.79 4.76 -13.61
N ASP A 402 -2.97 5.44 -12.80
CA ASP A 402 -1.97 4.86 -11.92
C ASP A 402 -2.60 3.96 -10.82
N ARG A 403 -3.84 4.24 -10.40
CA ARG A 403 -4.62 3.43 -9.44
C ARG A 403 -5.42 2.35 -10.16
N VAL A 404 -6.18 2.75 -11.18
CA VAL A 404 -7.06 1.87 -11.96
C VAL A 404 -6.27 0.76 -12.66
N ALA A 405 -5.00 0.99 -13.03
CA ALA A 405 -4.14 -0.04 -13.62
C ALA A 405 -4.05 -1.31 -12.73
N LYS A 406 -3.91 -1.14 -11.39
CA LYS A 406 -3.86 -2.25 -10.43
C LYS A 406 -5.20 -2.98 -10.36
N TYR A 407 -6.31 -2.23 -10.31
CA TYR A 407 -7.66 -2.80 -10.30
C TYR A 407 -7.98 -3.58 -11.58
N ASN A 408 -7.60 -3.03 -12.74
CA ASN A 408 -7.76 -3.71 -14.02
C ASN A 408 -6.89 -4.98 -14.13
N GLN A 409 -5.70 -4.98 -13.50
CA GLN A 409 -4.87 -6.20 -13.44
C GLN A 409 -5.55 -7.31 -12.64
N LEU A 410 -6.22 -6.97 -11.54
CA LEU A 410 -6.98 -7.95 -10.75
C LEU A 410 -8.17 -8.53 -11.52
N ILE A 411 -8.81 -7.78 -12.45
CA ILE A 411 -9.82 -8.35 -13.37
C ILE A 411 -9.18 -9.40 -14.28
N ARG A 412 -8.01 -9.13 -14.87
CA ARG A 412 -7.30 -10.09 -15.72
C ARG A 412 -6.90 -11.34 -14.96
N ILE A 413 -6.48 -11.19 -13.72
CA ILE A 413 -6.15 -12.31 -12.83
C ILE A 413 -7.40 -13.13 -12.50
N GLU A 414 -8.54 -12.48 -12.21
CA GLU A 414 -9.82 -13.16 -11.99
C GLU A 414 -10.23 -14.00 -13.23
N GLU A 415 -10.13 -13.42 -14.43
CA GLU A 415 -10.41 -14.13 -15.69
C GLU A 415 -9.45 -15.32 -15.89
N GLU A 416 -8.16 -15.18 -15.61
CA GLU A 416 -7.17 -16.27 -15.72
C GLU A 416 -7.41 -17.39 -14.71
N LEU A 417 -7.90 -17.07 -13.53
CA LEU A 417 -8.22 -18.04 -12.47
C LEU A 417 -9.52 -18.82 -12.77
N GLU A 418 -10.44 -18.25 -13.53
CA GLU A 418 -11.75 -18.83 -13.81
C GLU A 418 -12.50 -19.25 -12.52
N ASP A 419 -13.02 -20.48 -12.46
CA ASP A 419 -13.74 -21.02 -11.31
C ASP A 419 -12.89 -21.18 -10.03
N ARG A 420 -11.58 -21.02 -10.12
CA ARG A 420 -10.67 -21.05 -8.95
C ARG A 420 -10.59 -19.70 -8.23
N ALA A 421 -11.03 -18.62 -8.85
CA ALA A 421 -11.01 -17.30 -8.25
C ALA A 421 -11.88 -17.30 -6.98
N SER A 422 -11.31 -16.81 -5.87
CA SER A 422 -12.01 -16.70 -4.59
C SER A 422 -11.97 -15.26 -4.12
N TYR A 423 -13.14 -14.70 -3.80
CA TYR A 423 -13.25 -13.38 -3.19
C TYR A 423 -13.68 -13.54 -1.72
N PRO A 424 -12.81 -13.21 -0.75
CA PRO A 424 -13.00 -13.62 0.63
C PRO A 424 -14.06 -12.80 1.40
N GLY A 425 -14.39 -11.58 0.93
CA GLY A 425 -15.29 -10.69 1.66
C GLY A 425 -14.85 -10.49 3.12
N MET A 426 -15.77 -10.70 4.06
CA MET A 426 -15.46 -10.57 5.51
C MET A 426 -14.44 -11.59 6.04
N ASP A 427 -14.20 -12.70 5.35
CA ASP A 427 -13.19 -13.68 5.79
C ASP A 427 -11.75 -13.19 5.58
N ALA A 428 -11.56 -12.08 4.85
CA ALA A 428 -10.27 -11.38 4.78
C ALA A 428 -9.82 -10.81 6.15
N PHE A 429 -10.75 -10.62 7.08
CA PHE A 429 -10.51 -10.09 8.42
C PHE A 429 -10.41 -11.21 9.46
N TYR A 430 -9.57 -12.21 9.20
CA TYR A 430 -9.40 -13.37 10.09
C TYR A 430 -8.74 -13.04 11.44
N ASN A 431 -8.17 -11.84 11.56
CA ASN A 431 -7.60 -11.28 12.78
C ASN A 431 -8.64 -10.71 13.78
N LEU A 432 -9.91 -10.60 13.37
CA LEU A 432 -10.98 -10.09 14.22
C LEU A 432 -11.77 -11.23 14.88
N LYS A 433 -12.26 -10.98 16.09
CA LYS A 433 -13.18 -11.94 16.76
C LYS A 433 -14.53 -11.95 16.04
N LYS A 434 -14.99 -13.15 15.69
CA LYS A 434 -16.31 -13.40 15.06
C LYS A 434 -17.43 -13.35 16.10
#